data_b531c25708357bd3aff5e055365d4d74
#
_entry.id   b531c25708357bd3aff5e055365d4d74
#
_cell.length_a   1.000
_cell.length_b   1.000
_cell.length_c   1.000
_cell.angle_alpha   90.00
_cell.angle_beta   90.00
_cell.angle_gamma   90.00
#
_symmetry.space_group_name_H-M   'P 1'
#
loop_
_entity.id
_entity.type
_entity.pdbx_description
1 polymer ?
#
loop_
_entity_poly.entity_id
_entity_poly.type
_entity_poly.pdbx_seq_one_letter_code
_entity_poly.pdbx_strand_id
1 'polypeptide(L)'
;MSSLKPLVAELPVFDRKFWDGTFRCTQIGSGAIGGKASGLVFIKDLLAAQIDRPSFPDVEINVPTMAVIATDCFDQFVAQNRLAELRFEEMTDDRIAHAFQKGDLPVELLGDLRALVVQVKTPLAIRSSSLLEDALEHPFAGVYATKMIPNNQPDPDSRFRRLAEAIKFVYASTYFREARDYIRTTGTKPGEEKMAVIIQEIVGHRRGDRFYPDISGVARSYNFYAFEPARPEDGVVTLALGSVSYTHLTLPTILRV
;
A
#
# COMPACT_ATOMS: atom_id res chain seq x y z
N MET A 1 8.91 29.21 7.54
CA MET A 1 8.43 27.98 6.90
C MET A 1 7.11 27.64 7.55
N SER A 2 6.00 27.89 6.89
CA SER A 2 4.65 27.58 7.38
C SER A 2 4.50 26.07 7.42
N SER A 3 4.22 25.49 8.58
CA SER A 3 3.90 24.08 8.73
C SER A 3 2.56 23.82 8.02
N LEU A 4 2.62 23.30 6.81
CA LEU A 4 1.48 22.71 6.15
C LEU A 4 1.08 21.48 6.98
N LYS A 5 0.15 21.65 7.93
CA LYS A 5 -0.60 20.52 8.46
C LYS A 5 -1.30 19.87 7.27
N PRO A 6 -1.10 18.56 7.01
CA PRO A 6 -1.87 17.90 5.98
C PRO A 6 -3.34 18.05 6.34
N LEU A 7 -4.11 18.73 5.49
CA LEU A 7 -5.56 18.59 5.48
C LEU A 7 -5.77 17.10 5.21
N VAL A 8 -6.23 16.35 6.20
CA VAL A 8 -6.63 14.95 6.01
C VAL A 8 -7.89 15.02 5.14
N ALA A 9 -7.71 14.94 3.83
CA ALA A 9 -8.82 14.83 2.92
C ALA A 9 -9.53 13.50 3.23
N GLU A 10 -10.78 13.57 3.65
CA GLU A 10 -11.60 12.39 3.84
C GLU A 10 -11.72 11.69 2.49
N LEU A 11 -11.30 10.44 2.44
CA LEU A 11 -11.49 9.62 1.25
C LEU A 11 -12.99 9.30 1.08
N PRO A 12 -13.50 9.32 -0.15
CA PRO A 12 -14.85 8.84 -0.40
C PRO A 12 -14.98 7.38 0.00
N VAL A 13 -16.12 7.04 0.57
CA VAL A 13 -16.45 5.66 0.94
C VAL A 13 -16.46 4.79 -0.31
N PHE A 14 -15.93 3.57 -0.20
CA PHE A 14 -15.92 2.61 -1.30
C PHE A 14 -17.34 2.35 -1.78
N ASP A 15 -17.55 2.48 -3.08
CA ASP A 15 -18.77 2.12 -3.78
C ASP A 15 -18.46 0.99 -4.77
N ARG A 16 -19.46 0.16 -5.06
CA ARG A 16 -19.36 -0.94 -6.04
C ARG A 16 -19.05 -0.46 -7.45
N LYS A 17 -19.19 0.83 -7.73
CA LYS A 17 -18.82 1.50 -8.99
C LYS A 17 -17.45 2.16 -8.95
N PHE A 18 -16.65 1.87 -7.95
CA PHE A 18 -15.36 2.52 -7.69
C PHE A 18 -14.43 2.56 -8.92
N TRP A 19 -14.39 1.47 -9.69
CA TRP A 19 -13.50 1.35 -10.85
C TRP A 19 -14.10 1.90 -12.16
N ASP A 20 -15.17 2.65 -12.11
CA ASP A 20 -15.76 3.31 -13.28
C ASP A 20 -14.98 4.55 -13.76
N GLY A 21 -13.88 4.89 -13.08
CA GLY A 21 -13.03 6.04 -13.38
C GLY A 21 -13.40 7.32 -12.63
N THR A 22 -14.49 7.32 -11.87
CA THR A 22 -14.95 8.50 -11.13
C THR A 22 -14.05 8.81 -9.94
N PHE A 23 -13.65 7.78 -9.17
CA PHE A 23 -12.78 7.92 -8.02
C PHE A 23 -11.54 7.03 -8.15
N ARG A 24 -10.35 7.61 -7.94
CA ARG A 24 -9.08 6.88 -7.96
C ARG A 24 -8.65 6.38 -6.57
N CYS A 25 -9.21 6.95 -5.52
CA CYS A 25 -8.89 6.60 -4.13
C CYS A 25 -10.17 6.54 -3.32
N THR A 26 -10.43 5.41 -2.67
CA THR A 26 -11.60 5.23 -1.79
C THR A 26 -11.21 4.51 -0.51
N GLN A 27 -12.09 4.57 0.50
CA GLN A 27 -11.89 3.93 1.80
C GLN A 27 -12.97 2.87 2.06
N ILE A 28 -12.56 1.73 2.57
CA ILE A 28 -13.42 0.67 3.12
C ILE A 28 -13.26 0.71 4.64
N GLY A 29 -14.38 0.80 5.35
CA GLY A 29 -14.37 1.03 6.80
C GLY A 29 -14.36 2.51 7.17
N SER A 30 -14.26 2.81 8.46
CA SER A 30 -14.41 4.17 9.02
C SER A 30 -13.23 4.63 9.88
N GLY A 31 -12.22 3.77 10.06
CA GLY A 31 -11.03 4.08 10.85
C GLY A 31 -9.99 4.92 10.11
N ALA A 32 -8.79 5.01 10.68
CA ALA A 32 -7.67 5.71 10.05
C ALA A 32 -7.13 4.92 8.84
N ILE A 33 -6.55 5.63 7.88
CA ILE A 33 -5.97 5.04 6.66
C ILE A 33 -4.46 4.79 6.73
N GLY A 34 -3.82 5.21 7.83
CA GLY A 34 -2.38 5.08 8.04
C GLY A 34 -1.54 6.08 7.28
N GLY A 35 -0.24 6.11 7.59
CA GLY A 35 0.69 7.12 7.08
C GLY A 35 0.90 7.03 5.58
N LYS A 36 1.21 5.85 5.07
CA LYS A 36 1.48 5.65 3.63
C LYS A 36 0.28 6.03 2.73
N ALA A 37 -0.94 5.62 3.11
CA ALA A 37 -2.14 6.00 2.36
C ALA A 37 -2.38 7.51 2.42
N SER A 38 -2.21 8.12 3.59
CA SER A 38 -2.33 9.57 3.76
C SER A 38 -1.33 10.33 2.89
N GLY A 39 -0.08 9.86 2.81
CA GLY A 39 0.93 10.42 1.92
C GLY A 39 0.56 10.32 0.44
N LEU A 40 0.03 9.17 0.00
CA LEU A 40 -0.42 8.98 -1.39
C LEU A 40 -1.62 9.88 -1.74
N VAL A 41 -2.57 10.06 -0.82
CA VAL A 41 -3.71 10.98 -1.00
C VAL A 41 -3.22 12.42 -1.10
N PHE A 42 -2.32 12.83 -0.22
CA PHE A 42 -1.71 14.15 -0.26
C PHE A 42 -1.00 14.41 -1.60
N ILE A 43 -0.19 13.46 -2.07
CA ILE A 43 0.49 13.56 -3.38
C ILE A 43 -0.54 13.69 -4.51
N LYS A 44 -1.59 12.88 -4.50
CA LYS A 44 -2.67 12.96 -5.51
C LYS A 44 -3.29 14.37 -5.57
N ASP A 45 -3.61 14.94 -4.41
CA ASP A 45 -4.24 16.26 -4.33
C ASP A 45 -3.26 17.38 -4.73
N LEU A 46 -1.98 17.25 -4.34
CA LEU A 46 -0.91 18.14 -4.74
C LEU A 46 -0.71 18.15 -6.27
N LEU A 47 -0.66 16.97 -6.88
CA LEU A 47 -0.53 16.81 -8.33
C LEU A 47 -1.72 17.44 -9.06
N ALA A 48 -2.94 17.26 -8.55
CA ALA A 48 -4.14 17.87 -9.13
C ALA A 48 -4.13 19.41 -9.04
N ALA A 49 -3.53 19.96 -7.99
CA ALA A 49 -3.52 21.42 -7.74
C ALA A 49 -2.35 22.15 -8.41
N GLN A 50 -1.19 21.50 -8.58
CA GLN A 50 0.05 22.18 -8.97
C GLN A 50 0.55 21.85 -10.37
N ILE A 51 0.08 20.78 -11.00
CA ILE A 51 0.52 20.46 -12.35
C ILE A 51 -0.24 21.28 -13.37
N ASP A 52 0.52 22.12 -14.06
CA ASP A 52 0.04 22.84 -15.24
C ASP A 52 -0.06 21.86 -16.43
N ARG A 53 -1.24 21.27 -16.61
CA ARG A 53 -1.55 20.33 -17.69
C ARG A 53 -1.26 20.89 -19.10
N PRO A 54 -1.52 22.18 -19.39
CA PRO A 54 -1.16 22.77 -20.69
C PRO A 54 0.33 22.68 -21.03
N SER A 55 1.23 22.71 -20.04
CA SER A 55 2.68 22.58 -20.27
C SER A 55 3.12 21.16 -20.66
N PHE A 56 2.29 20.14 -20.38
CA PHE A 56 2.59 18.73 -20.65
C PHE A 56 1.36 18.00 -21.20
N PRO A 57 0.87 18.37 -22.40
CA PRO A 57 -0.41 17.88 -22.93
C PRO A 57 -0.47 16.36 -23.16
N ASP A 58 0.68 15.74 -23.43
CA ASP A 58 0.80 14.31 -23.73
C ASP A 58 1.19 13.48 -22.51
N VAL A 59 1.29 14.09 -21.32
CA VAL A 59 1.70 13.39 -20.10
C VAL A 59 0.59 13.45 -19.07
N GLU A 60 0.13 12.28 -18.65
CA GLU A 60 -0.79 12.14 -17.52
C GLU A 60 -0.01 11.69 -16.27
N ILE A 61 -0.01 12.53 -15.22
CA ILE A 61 0.63 12.22 -13.95
C ILE A 61 -0.44 11.91 -12.91
N ASN A 62 -0.44 10.68 -12.39
CA ASN A 62 -1.44 10.20 -11.46
C ASN A 62 -0.85 9.28 -10.38
N VAL A 63 -1.55 9.20 -9.24
CA VAL A 63 -1.41 8.11 -8.30
C VAL A 63 -2.25 6.93 -8.81
N PRO A 64 -1.71 5.69 -8.86
CA PRO A 64 -2.48 4.53 -9.27
C PRO A 64 -3.73 4.34 -8.43
N THR A 65 -4.79 3.84 -9.07
CA THR A 65 -6.09 3.59 -8.41
C THR A 65 -5.92 2.67 -7.20
N MET A 66 -6.55 3.03 -6.08
CA MET A 66 -6.43 2.28 -4.84
C MET A 66 -7.71 2.32 -4.00
N ALA A 67 -7.95 1.23 -3.26
CA ALA A 67 -8.89 1.17 -2.15
C ALA A 67 -8.10 0.96 -0.85
N VAL A 68 -8.44 1.70 0.20
CA VAL A 68 -7.77 1.60 1.50
C VAL A 68 -8.72 0.97 2.50
N ILE A 69 -8.35 -0.19 3.05
CA ILE A 69 -9.05 -0.80 4.18
C ILE A 69 -8.57 -0.09 5.43
N ALA A 70 -9.47 0.56 6.14
CA ALA A 70 -9.17 1.34 7.33
C ALA A 70 -8.87 0.46 8.56
N THR A 71 -8.28 1.06 9.59
CA THR A 71 -7.79 0.37 10.78
C THR A 71 -8.88 -0.26 11.64
N ASP A 72 -10.13 0.20 11.57
CA ASP A 72 -11.27 -0.43 12.26
C ASP A 72 -11.53 -1.87 11.78
N CYS A 73 -11.33 -2.14 10.48
CA CYS A 73 -11.42 -3.49 9.93
C CYS A 73 -10.32 -4.42 10.48
N PHE A 74 -9.12 -3.88 10.74
CA PHE A 74 -8.05 -4.63 11.40
C PHE A 74 -8.42 -4.96 12.86
N ASP A 75 -8.91 -3.96 13.61
CA ASP A 75 -9.33 -4.15 14.99
C ASP A 75 -10.43 -5.21 15.11
N GLN A 76 -11.43 -5.16 14.21
CA GLN A 76 -12.51 -6.15 14.14
C GLN A 76 -11.95 -7.54 13.81
N PHE A 77 -11.04 -7.65 12.83
CA PHE A 77 -10.42 -8.91 12.45
C PHE A 77 -9.64 -9.54 13.62
N VAL A 78 -8.83 -8.76 14.33
CA VAL A 78 -8.06 -9.22 15.49
C VAL A 78 -8.99 -9.67 16.62
N ALA A 79 -10.02 -8.88 16.92
CA ALA A 79 -10.97 -9.15 18.01
C ALA A 79 -11.81 -10.41 17.76
N GLN A 80 -12.44 -10.53 16.58
CA GLN A 80 -13.35 -11.65 16.27
C GLN A 80 -12.62 -13.00 16.20
N ASN A 81 -11.33 -12.99 15.81
CA ASN A 81 -10.50 -14.20 15.74
C ASN A 81 -9.68 -14.45 17.02
N ARG A 82 -9.87 -13.63 18.07
CA ARG A 82 -9.15 -13.72 19.35
C ARG A 82 -7.63 -13.72 19.18
N LEU A 83 -7.12 -13.03 18.17
CA LEU A 83 -5.68 -13.02 17.87
C LEU A 83 -4.89 -12.27 18.95
N ALA A 84 -5.51 -11.29 19.64
CA ALA A 84 -4.89 -10.58 20.75
C ALA A 84 -4.56 -11.48 21.95
N GLU A 85 -5.16 -12.67 22.06
CA GLU A 85 -4.89 -13.64 23.13
C GLU A 85 -3.61 -14.46 22.87
N LEU A 86 -3.06 -14.39 21.67
CA LEU A 86 -1.86 -15.14 21.28
C LEU A 86 -0.58 -14.48 21.84
N ARG A 87 0.35 -15.30 22.29
CA ARG A 87 1.67 -14.85 22.74
C ARG A 87 2.63 -14.78 21.54
N PHE A 88 2.52 -13.71 20.76
CA PHE A 88 3.31 -13.53 19.55
C PHE A 88 4.83 -13.56 19.80
N GLU A 89 5.27 -13.15 20.99
CA GLU A 89 6.69 -13.19 21.38
C GLU A 89 7.30 -14.61 21.35
N GLU A 90 6.48 -15.61 21.58
CA GLU A 90 6.88 -17.02 21.61
C GLU A 90 6.70 -17.71 20.24
N MET A 91 6.19 -16.97 19.23
CA MET A 91 5.86 -17.54 17.92
C MET A 91 6.87 -17.12 16.85
N THR A 92 7.12 -18.02 15.91
CA THR A 92 7.82 -17.71 14.65
C THR A 92 6.87 -16.97 13.70
N ASP A 93 7.44 -16.20 12.75
CA ASP A 93 6.65 -15.45 11.78
C ASP A 93 5.72 -16.34 10.95
N ASP A 94 6.17 -17.56 10.59
CA ASP A 94 5.34 -18.54 9.89
C ASP A 94 4.12 -18.99 10.71
N ARG A 95 4.30 -19.17 12.02
CA ARG A 95 3.20 -19.53 12.94
C ARG A 95 2.22 -18.39 13.08
N ILE A 96 2.71 -17.15 13.15
CA ILE A 96 1.89 -15.95 13.18
C ILE A 96 1.10 -15.84 11.87
N ALA A 97 1.78 -15.93 10.73
CA ALA A 97 1.12 -15.89 9.42
C ALA A 97 0.03 -16.96 9.30
N HIS A 98 0.33 -18.19 9.75
CA HIS A 98 -0.65 -19.29 9.73
C HIS A 98 -1.87 -19.02 10.64
N ALA A 99 -1.68 -18.45 11.82
CA ALA A 99 -2.78 -18.08 12.71
C ALA A 99 -3.71 -17.04 12.05
N PHE A 100 -3.13 -16.01 11.43
CA PHE A 100 -3.88 -14.99 10.70
C PHE A 100 -4.60 -15.56 9.46
N GLN A 101 -3.95 -16.48 8.72
CA GLN A 101 -4.59 -17.14 7.56
C GLN A 101 -5.82 -17.95 7.93
N LYS A 102 -5.86 -18.55 9.12
CA LYS A 102 -7.03 -19.28 9.64
C LYS A 102 -8.19 -18.39 10.06
N GLY A 103 -7.92 -17.12 10.37
CA GLY A 103 -8.96 -16.19 10.81
C GLY A 103 -9.92 -15.83 9.68
N ASP A 104 -11.15 -15.50 10.02
CA ASP A 104 -12.17 -15.02 9.09
C ASP A 104 -12.14 -13.48 9.01
N LEU A 105 -12.22 -12.94 7.80
CA LEU A 105 -12.36 -11.49 7.60
C LEU A 105 -13.76 -11.02 8.07
N PRO A 106 -13.89 -9.77 8.57
CA PRO A 106 -15.20 -9.20 8.92
C PRO A 106 -16.20 -9.28 7.76
N VAL A 107 -17.45 -9.60 8.09
CA VAL A 107 -18.50 -9.83 7.07
C VAL A 107 -18.73 -8.58 6.21
N GLU A 108 -18.65 -7.41 6.83
CA GLU A 108 -18.79 -6.11 6.17
C GLU A 108 -17.75 -5.93 5.06
N LEU A 109 -16.52 -6.37 5.32
CA LEU A 109 -15.42 -6.28 4.37
C LEU A 109 -15.58 -7.25 3.18
N LEU A 110 -16.18 -8.43 3.40
CA LEU A 110 -16.28 -9.46 2.36
C LEU A 110 -17.06 -9.00 1.13
N GLY A 111 -18.14 -8.24 1.32
CA GLY A 111 -18.98 -7.74 0.23
C GLY A 111 -18.23 -6.78 -0.69
N ASP A 112 -17.49 -5.84 -0.10
CA ASP A 112 -16.73 -4.84 -0.83
C ASP A 112 -15.54 -5.46 -1.55
N LEU A 113 -14.81 -6.38 -0.91
CA LEU A 113 -13.70 -7.11 -1.56
C LEU A 113 -14.19 -7.98 -2.73
N ARG A 114 -15.35 -8.62 -2.61
CA ARG A 114 -15.95 -9.37 -3.72
C ARG A 114 -16.32 -8.45 -4.87
N ALA A 115 -16.92 -7.30 -4.61
CA ALA A 115 -17.26 -6.32 -5.62
C ALA A 115 -15.99 -5.79 -6.32
N LEU A 116 -14.93 -5.53 -5.55
CA LEU A 116 -13.65 -5.08 -6.07
C LEU A 116 -13.05 -6.09 -7.07
N VAL A 117 -12.93 -7.36 -6.70
CA VAL A 117 -12.31 -8.37 -7.59
C VAL A 117 -13.16 -8.71 -8.82
N VAL A 118 -14.47 -8.47 -8.80
CA VAL A 118 -15.32 -8.62 -9.98
C VAL A 118 -14.98 -7.55 -11.02
N GLN A 119 -14.76 -6.32 -10.58
CA GLN A 119 -14.50 -5.16 -11.44
C GLN A 119 -13.02 -5.09 -11.86
N VAL A 120 -12.09 -5.32 -10.92
CA VAL A 120 -10.65 -5.19 -11.15
C VAL A 120 -10.06 -6.52 -11.61
N LYS A 121 -9.43 -6.50 -12.78
CA LYS A 121 -8.73 -7.67 -13.35
C LYS A 121 -7.24 -7.44 -13.54
N THR A 122 -6.77 -6.24 -13.24
CA THR A 122 -5.35 -5.88 -13.24
C THR A 122 -4.64 -6.48 -12.04
N PRO A 123 -3.33 -6.70 -12.12
CA PRO A 123 -2.54 -7.09 -10.96
C PRO A 123 -2.64 -6.07 -9.83
N LEU A 124 -2.62 -6.55 -8.59
CA LEU A 124 -2.78 -5.74 -7.39
C LEU A 124 -1.57 -5.84 -6.47
N ALA A 125 -1.19 -4.71 -5.89
CA ALA A 125 -0.27 -4.62 -4.76
C ALA A 125 -1.09 -4.41 -3.47
N ILE A 126 -0.93 -5.32 -2.52
CA ILE A 126 -1.52 -5.25 -1.19
C ILE A 126 -0.42 -4.80 -0.23
N ARG A 127 -0.53 -3.57 0.26
CA ARG A 127 0.53 -2.87 0.99
C ARG A 127 0.07 -2.48 2.38
N SER A 128 0.98 -2.56 3.32
CA SER A 128 0.79 -2.00 4.66
C SER A 128 0.63 -0.47 4.61
N SER A 129 -0.17 0.06 5.52
CA SER A 129 -0.27 1.47 5.83
C SER A 129 -0.57 1.62 7.31
N SER A 130 0.44 1.46 8.13
CA SER A 130 0.29 1.58 9.57
C SER A 130 0.25 3.04 10.01
N LEU A 131 -0.16 3.28 11.25
CA LEU A 131 -0.16 4.63 11.82
C LEU A 131 1.25 5.18 12.03
N LEU A 132 2.25 4.30 12.21
CA LEU A 132 3.65 4.68 12.42
C LEU A 132 4.45 4.75 11.11
N GLU A 133 3.95 4.19 10.00
CA GLU A 133 4.60 4.35 8.70
C GLU A 133 4.59 5.83 8.30
N ASP A 134 5.72 6.29 7.78
CA ASP A 134 5.98 7.69 7.40
C ASP A 134 5.98 8.69 8.57
N ALA A 135 6.13 8.22 9.82
CA ALA A 135 6.42 9.10 10.94
C ALA A 135 7.78 9.81 10.74
N LEU A 136 7.80 11.13 10.91
CA LEU A 136 8.99 11.95 10.65
C LEU A 136 10.19 11.61 11.56
N GLU A 137 9.92 11.17 12.79
CA GLU A 137 10.97 10.89 13.79
C GLU A 137 11.52 9.46 13.71
N HIS A 138 10.68 8.50 13.29
CA HIS A 138 11.05 7.09 13.20
C HIS A 138 10.44 6.47 11.95
N PRO A 139 11.15 6.50 10.81
CA PRO A 139 10.61 5.96 9.55
C PRO A 139 10.54 4.43 9.59
N PHE A 140 9.33 3.89 9.48
CA PHE A 140 9.03 2.45 9.43
C PHE A 140 9.16 1.84 8.01
N ALA A 141 10.11 2.32 7.23
CA ALA A 141 10.25 1.88 5.84
C ALA A 141 10.72 0.41 5.76
N GLY A 142 9.90 -0.42 5.10
CA GLY A 142 10.27 -1.81 4.78
C GLY A 142 10.04 -2.84 5.88
N VAL A 143 9.56 -2.44 7.06
CA VAL A 143 9.31 -3.33 8.21
C VAL A 143 8.09 -4.24 7.99
N TYR A 144 7.04 -3.71 7.35
CA TYR A 144 5.81 -4.45 7.11
C TYR A 144 5.74 -5.05 5.71
N ALA A 145 4.98 -6.12 5.59
CA ALA A 145 4.89 -6.87 4.34
C ALA A 145 4.11 -6.14 3.25
N THR A 146 4.55 -6.39 2.02
CA THR A 146 3.79 -6.11 0.81
C THR A 146 3.60 -7.42 0.05
N LYS A 147 2.39 -7.67 -0.45
CA LYS A 147 2.08 -8.80 -1.35
C LYS A 147 1.61 -8.28 -2.69
N MET A 148 2.15 -8.85 -3.76
CA MET A 148 1.62 -8.64 -5.10
C MET A 148 0.88 -9.88 -5.55
N ILE A 149 -0.30 -9.70 -6.14
CA ILE A 149 -1.11 -10.78 -6.69
C ILE A 149 -1.39 -10.51 -8.17
N PRO A 150 -1.29 -11.54 -9.03
CA PRO A 150 -1.53 -11.36 -10.46
C PRO A 150 -3.00 -11.09 -10.80
N ASN A 151 -3.93 -11.45 -9.92
CA ASN A 151 -5.37 -11.22 -10.05
C ASN A 151 -5.95 -11.67 -11.42
N ASN A 152 -5.35 -12.67 -12.04
CA ASN A 152 -5.60 -13.12 -13.40
C ASN A 152 -6.39 -14.43 -13.49
N GLN A 153 -6.83 -14.99 -12.36
CA GLN A 153 -7.64 -16.20 -12.36
C GLN A 153 -9.00 -15.92 -13.00
N PRO A 154 -9.53 -16.82 -13.85
CA PRO A 154 -10.83 -16.65 -14.50
C PRO A 154 -11.97 -16.55 -13.50
N ASP A 155 -11.89 -17.34 -12.42
CA ASP A 155 -12.89 -17.43 -11.39
C ASP A 155 -12.76 -16.31 -10.34
N PRO A 156 -13.80 -15.48 -10.13
CA PRO A 156 -13.81 -14.42 -9.12
C PRO A 156 -13.59 -14.92 -7.69
N ASP A 157 -14.06 -16.11 -7.34
CA ASP A 157 -13.88 -16.66 -5.99
C ASP A 157 -12.41 -17.02 -5.72
N SER A 158 -11.70 -17.50 -6.72
CA SER A 158 -10.26 -17.73 -6.64
C SER A 158 -9.47 -16.43 -6.49
N ARG A 159 -9.85 -15.38 -7.22
CA ARG A 159 -9.25 -14.04 -7.07
C ARG A 159 -9.52 -13.47 -5.67
N PHE A 160 -10.78 -13.59 -5.20
CA PHE A 160 -11.15 -13.16 -3.86
C PHE A 160 -10.35 -13.87 -2.76
N ARG A 161 -10.21 -15.20 -2.84
CA ARG A 161 -9.40 -15.96 -1.88
C ARG A 161 -7.96 -15.47 -1.82
N ARG A 162 -7.31 -15.26 -2.97
CA ARG A 162 -5.95 -14.73 -3.03
C ARG A 162 -5.82 -13.32 -2.48
N LEU A 163 -6.80 -12.46 -2.73
CA LEU A 163 -6.85 -11.12 -2.15
C LEU A 163 -6.99 -11.20 -0.62
N ALA A 164 -7.91 -12.02 -0.11
CA ALA A 164 -8.11 -12.22 1.32
C ALA A 164 -6.85 -12.78 2.00
N GLU A 165 -6.18 -13.76 1.40
CA GLU A 165 -4.91 -14.32 1.88
C GLU A 165 -3.82 -13.24 1.95
N ALA A 166 -3.73 -12.39 0.93
CA ALA A 166 -2.75 -11.30 0.89
C ALA A 166 -3.01 -10.24 1.98
N ILE A 167 -4.28 -9.85 2.19
CA ILE A 167 -4.68 -8.93 3.26
C ILE A 167 -4.33 -9.51 4.64
N LYS A 168 -4.70 -10.74 4.91
CA LYS A 168 -4.38 -11.43 6.17
C LYS A 168 -2.89 -11.53 6.42
N PHE A 169 -2.09 -11.73 5.36
CA PHE A 169 -0.64 -11.76 5.48
C PHE A 169 -0.06 -10.38 5.84
N VAL A 170 -0.58 -9.31 5.23
CA VAL A 170 -0.19 -7.94 5.59
C VAL A 170 -0.57 -7.64 7.03
N TYR A 171 -1.77 -8.03 7.48
CA TYR A 171 -2.17 -7.92 8.88
C TYR A 171 -1.23 -8.68 9.82
N ALA A 172 -0.84 -9.91 9.47
CA ALA A 172 0.08 -10.72 10.26
C ALA A 172 1.45 -10.05 10.44
N SER A 173 1.92 -9.31 9.42
CA SER A 173 3.24 -8.67 9.43
C SER A 173 3.40 -7.61 10.54
N THR A 174 2.29 -7.08 11.07
CA THR A 174 2.31 -6.20 12.25
C THR A 174 2.94 -6.88 13.48
N TYR A 175 2.85 -8.21 13.55
CA TYR A 175 3.33 -9.02 14.66
C TYR A 175 4.59 -9.84 14.32
N PHE A 176 5.18 -9.69 13.14
CA PHE A 176 6.43 -10.36 12.79
C PHE A 176 7.61 -9.85 13.63
N ARG A 177 8.64 -10.66 13.73
CA ARG A 177 9.82 -10.38 14.54
C ARG A 177 10.40 -9.00 14.27
N GLU A 178 10.60 -8.67 13.00
CA GLU A 178 11.18 -7.38 12.60
C GLU A 178 10.33 -6.19 13.07
N ALA A 179 9.00 -6.26 12.91
CA ALA A 179 8.07 -5.25 13.39
C ALA A 179 8.10 -5.12 14.92
N ARG A 180 8.10 -6.24 15.64
CA ARG A 180 8.15 -6.25 17.11
C ARG A 180 9.46 -5.69 17.64
N ASP A 181 10.58 -6.05 17.04
CA ASP A 181 11.90 -5.55 17.43
C ASP A 181 12.00 -4.04 17.20
N TYR A 182 11.45 -3.56 16.08
CA TYR A 182 11.39 -2.13 15.80
C TYR A 182 10.49 -1.36 16.78
N ILE A 183 9.29 -1.84 17.06
CA ILE A 183 8.35 -1.23 18.05
C ILE A 183 9.01 -1.12 19.42
N ARG A 184 9.77 -2.13 19.84
CA ARG A 184 10.53 -2.08 21.11
C ARG A 184 11.57 -0.96 21.15
N THR A 185 12.19 -0.66 20.02
CA THR A 185 13.20 0.42 19.94
C THR A 185 12.59 1.81 19.95
N THR A 186 11.36 1.97 19.47
CA THR A 186 10.65 3.26 19.41
C THR A 186 9.84 3.60 20.66
N GLY A 187 9.72 2.66 21.60
CA GLY A 187 8.97 2.87 22.86
C GLY A 187 7.45 2.86 22.69
N THR A 188 6.94 2.50 21.51
CA THR A 188 5.51 2.29 21.27
C THR A 188 5.04 1.06 22.03
N LYS A 189 3.85 1.12 22.62
CA LYS A 189 3.32 -0.04 23.34
C LYS A 189 2.85 -1.12 22.37
N PRO A 190 3.16 -2.40 22.65
CA PRO A 190 2.60 -3.51 21.89
C PRO A 190 1.06 -3.43 21.89
N GLY A 191 0.46 -3.52 20.68
CA GLY A 191 -1.00 -3.45 20.51
C GLY A 191 -1.58 -2.06 20.24
N GLU A 192 -0.80 -0.98 20.36
CA GLU A 192 -1.21 0.36 19.92
C GLU A 192 -1.07 0.52 18.39
N GLU A 193 -0.24 -0.29 17.75
CA GLU A 193 -0.05 -0.26 16.31
C GLU A 193 -1.25 -0.88 15.60
N LYS A 194 -1.83 -0.11 14.69
CA LYS A 194 -2.99 -0.50 13.89
C LYS A 194 -2.63 -0.48 12.41
N MET A 195 -3.13 -1.47 11.69
CA MET A 195 -2.80 -1.69 10.30
C MET A 195 -3.98 -1.34 9.39
N ALA A 196 -3.84 -0.31 8.58
CA ALA A 196 -4.64 -0.15 7.37
C ALA A 196 -3.96 -0.86 6.20
N VAL A 197 -4.73 -1.24 5.18
CA VAL A 197 -4.20 -1.95 4.01
C VAL A 197 -4.60 -1.22 2.74
N ILE A 198 -3.61 -0.90 1.91
CA ILE A 198 -3.80 -0.34 0.58
C ILE A 198 -3.90 -1.49 -0.42
N ILE A 199 -5.00 -1.55 -1.16
CA ILE A 199 -5.18 -2.40 -2.34
C ILE A 199 -5.00 -1.48 -3.54
N GLN A 200 -3.90 -1.59 -4.26
CA GLN A 200 -3.52 -0.67 -5.33
C GLN A 200 -3.29 -1.41 -6.64
N GLU A 201 -3.76 -0.84 -7.75
CA GLU A 201 -3.42 -1.35 -9.09
C GLU A 201 -1.93 -1.19 -9.37
N ILE A 202 -1.33 -2.22 -9.99
CA ILE A 202 0.05 -2.16 -10.45
C ILE A 202 0.06 -1.53 -11.84
N VAL A 203 0.91 -0.52 -12.01
CA VAL A 203 1.14 0.14 -13.30
C VAL A 203 2.03 -0.73 -14.18
N GLY A 204 1.65 -0.90 -15.44
CA GLY A 204 2.44 -1.66 -16.42
C GLY A 204 1.58 -2.30 -17.50
N HIS A 205 2.25 -3.12 -18.30
CA HIS A 205 1.63 -3.88 -19.38
C HIS A 205 1.95 -5.36 -19.30
N ARG A 206 1.03 -6.19 -19.77
CA ARG A 206 1.27 -7.63 -19.88
C ARG A 206 2.18 -7.93 -21.06
N ARG A 207 3.27 -8.65 -20.79
CA ARG A 207 4.25 -9.12 -21.76
C ARG A 207 4.49 -10.62 -21.58
N GLY A 208 3.72 -11.43 -22.30
CA GLY A 208 3.70 -12.88 -22.10
C GLY A 208 3.15 -13.28 -20.75
N ASP A 209 3.98 -13.91 -19.93
CA ASP A 209 3.68 -14.37 -18.54
C ASP A 209 4.09 -13.35 -17.45
N ARG A 210 4.48 -12.14 -17.85
CA ARG A 210 4.97 -11.09 -16.94
C ARG A 210 4.15 -9.82 -17.10
N PHE A 211 4.14 -9.01 -16.03
CA PHE A 211 3.51 -7.70 -15.99
C PHE A 211 4.48 -6.70 -15.36
N TYR A 212 4.83 -5.64 -16.11
CA TYR A 212 5.76 -4.60 -15.68
C TYR A 212 5.60 -3.32 -16.47
N PRO A 213 6.03 -2.14 -15.94
CA PRO A 213 5.99 -0.87 -16.67
C PRO A 213 7.03 -0.80 -17.78
N ASP A 214 6.87 0.12 -18.72
CA ASP A 214 7.87 0.36 -19.77
C ASP A 214 9.15 0.99 -19.20
N ILE A 215 8.97 1.92 -18.25
CA ILE A 215 10.05 2.63 -17.56
C ILE A 215 9.72 2.71 -16.08
N SER A 216 10.71 2.50 -15.24
CA SER A 216 10.64 2.73 -13.80
C SER A 216 11.72 3.71 -13.38
N GLY A 217 11.54 4.39 -12.25
CA GLY A 217 12.59 5.25 -11.76
C GLY A 217 12.29 5.88 -10.40
N VAL A 218 13.28 6.63 -9.94
CA VAL A 218 13.20 7.42 -8.71
C VAL A 218 13.63 8.84 -9.02
N ALA A 219 12.77 9.80 -8.68
CA ALA A 219 13.08 11.21 -8.72
C ALA A 219 13.35 11.73 -7.31
N ARG A 220 14.36 12.59 -7.18
CA ARG A 220 14.70 13.31 -5.94
C ARG A 220 14.81 14.79 -6.25
N SER A 221 14.25 15.64 -5.39
CA SER A 221 14.29 17.10 -5.54
C SER A 221 15.67 17.71 -5.26
N TYR A 222 16.61 16.93 -4.75
CA TYR A 222 17.97 17.38 -4.45
C TYR A 222 18.98 16.31 -4.90
N ASN A 223 20.03 16.77 -5.62
CA ASN A 223 21.13 15.95 -6.09
C ASN A 223 22.37 16.16 -5.22
N PHE A 224 22.67 15.24 -4.32
CA PHE A 224 23.83 15.31 -3.43
C PHE A 224 25.17 15.16 -4.17
N TYR A 225 25.16 14.70 -5.42
CA TYR A 225 26.33 14.43 -6.24
C TYR A 225 26.27 15.19 -7.58
N ALA A 226 25.72 16.40 -7.53
CA ALA A 226 25.64 17.24 -8.72
C ALA A 226 27.07 17.60 -9.22
N PHE A 227 27.25 17.60 -10.54
CA PHE A 227 28.47 18.08 -11.20
C PHE A 227 28.04 19.04 -12.33
N GLU A 228 28.92 19.99 -12.63
CA GLU A 228 28.65 21.00 -13.66
C GLU A 228 28.25 20.38 -15.01
N PRO A 229 27.21 20.91 -15.68
CA PRO A 229 26.48 22.15 -15.40
C PRO A 229 25.31 22.04 -14.42
N ALA A 230 25.02 20.84 -13.89
CA ALA A 230 23.88 20.63 -12.98
C ALA A 230 24.15 21.21 -11.59
N ARG A 231 23.11 21.71 -10.95
CA ARG A 231 23.14 22.19 -9.56
C ARG A 231 22.43 21.19 -8.63
N PRO A 232 22.76 21.16 -7.34
CA PRO A 232 22.07 20.30 -6.38
C PRO A 232 20.55 20.47 -6.37
N GLU A 233 20.05 21.70 -6.54
CA GLU A 233 18.64 22.07 -6.53
C GLU A 233 17.88 21.62 -7.77
N ASP A 234 18.56 21.28 -8.86
CA ASP A 234 17.94 20.76 -10.08
C ASP A 234 17.37 19.35 -9.85
N GLY A 235 17.78 18.69 -8.75
CA GLY A 235 17.35 17.33 -8.46
C GLY A 235 18.03 16.28 -9.33
N VAL A 236 17.55 15.06 -9.23
CA VAL A 236 18.04 13.92 -10.04
C VAL A 236 16.93 12.92 -10.29
N VAL A 237 16.91 12.37 -11.50
CA VAL A 237 16.04 11.25 -11.87
C VAL A 237 16.92 10.08 -12.31
N THR A 238 16.69 8.92 -11.68
CA THR A 238 17.31 7.66 -12.12
C THR A 238 16.23 6.83 -12.79
N LEU A 239 16.42 6.51 -14.07
CA LEU A 239 15.46 5.75 -14.88
C LEU A 239 16.06 4.42 -15.31
N ALA A 240 15.20 3.42 -15.45
CA ALA A 240 15.53 2.15 -16.05
C ALA A 240 14.38 1.66 -16.96
N LEU A 241 14.72 1.00 -18.04
CA LEU A 241 13.76 0.34 -18.90
C LEU A 241 13.18 -0.88 -18.17
N GLY A 242 11.87 -1.01 -18.21
CA GLY A 242 11.16 -2.06 -17.49
C GLY A 242 11.10 -1.78 -15.99
N SER A 243 11.34 -2.80 -15.20
CA SER A 243 11.20 -2.79 -13.76
C SER A 243 12.55 -2.82 -13.07
N VAL A 244 12.72 -2.02 -12.04
CA VAL A 244 13.93 -1.96 -11.21
C VAL A 244 13.64 -2.56 -9.84
N SER A 245 14.49 -3.48 -9.40
CA SER A 245 14.55 -3.93 -8.02
C SER A 245 15.67 -3.17 -7.33
N TYR A 246 15.31 -2.18 -6.50
CA TYR A 246 16.26 -1.61 -5.55
C TYR A 246 16.29 -2.47 -4.30
N THR A 247 17.48 -2.78 -3.83
CA THR A 247 17.72 -3.64 -2.64
C THR A 247 17.12 -3.09 -1.34
N HIS A 248 16.64 -1.84 -1.35
CA HIS A 248 15.99 -1.18 -0.20
C HIS A 248 14.50 -0.87 -0.40
N LEU A 249 13.95 -1.11 -1.59
CA LEU A 249 12.52 -1.04 -1.85
C LEU A 249 12.06 -2.45 -2.20
N THR A 250 11.55 -3.15 -1.21
CA THR A 250 11.15 -4.55 -1.26
C THR A 250 9.90 -4.84 -2.10
N LEU A 251 9.65 -4.03 -3.12
CA LEU A 251 8.58 -4.32 -4.08
C LEU A 251 9.16 -5.21 -5.18
N PRO A 252 8.69 -6.46 -5.33
CA PRO A 252 8.96 -7.21 -6.53
C PRO A 252 8.40 -6.40 -7.70
N THR A 253 9.29 -5.89 -8.51
CA THR A 253 8.97 -4.98 -9.61
C THR A 253 8.55 -5.72 -10.88
N ILE A 254 8.68 -7.04 -10.91
CA ILE A 254 8.19 -7.91 -11.98
C ILE A 254 7.24 -8.92 -11.36
N LEU A 255 5.99 -8.89 -11.78
CA LEU A 255 4.98 -9.86 -11.39
C LEU A 255 4.80 -10.91 -12.48
N ARG A 256 4.88 -12.18 -12.10
CA ARG A 256 4.49 -13.28 -12.97
C ARG A 256 2.97 -13.42 -12.97
N VAL A 257 2.34 -13.31 -14.12
CA VAL A 257 0.88 -13.30 -14.32
C VAL A 257 0.44 -14.49 -15.19
#